data_dfb4704ae84aa24c6e896207f73bd482
#
_entry.id   dfb4704ae84aa24c6e896207f73bd482
#
_cell.length_a   1.000
_cell.length_b   1.000
_cell.length_c   1.000
_cell.angle_alpha   90.00
_cell.angle_beta   90.00
_cell.angle_gamma   90.00
#
_symmetry.space_group_name_H-M   'P 1'
#
loop_
_entity.id
_entity.type
_entity.pdbx_description
1 polymer ?
#
loop_
_entity_poly.entity_id
_entity_poly.type
_entity_poly.pdbx_seq_one_letter_code
_entity_poly.pdbx_strand_id
1 'polypeptide(L)'
;MSHARIIVLCLFALLLVPAAHAAQVSATLDRDHVQLGDTVTLNIRVEGATASVGMPDLQALQQDFSILGTSQNSSLSVDNGKATSSLTFGIALRPLHAGSLQIPSLQVAGERTAPLSLQVDAQGSVGSAAPDRDVFMEATAEPQRGYVGEQFSYVVKLFYAGNLSGGSIDVPDVRGAALQPLGKDIGYDTQRGGRSYHVLERRYALIPQQAGRLEIPAASFQGSAVDPYDPGSFFGATNNVSASAASVAIEVQAAPAHWGNKAWLPARALSLTID
;
A
#
# COMPACT_ATOMS: atom_id res chain seq x y z
N MET A 1 -52.63 -53.57 -1.46
CA MET A 1 -51.65 -53.06 -2.49
C MET A 1 -51.65 -51.53 -2.62
N SER A 2 -52.56 -50.80 -2.00
CA SER A 2 -52.66 -49.31 -2.11
C SER A 2 -51.66 -48.55 -1.18
N HIS A 3 -51.44 -49.06 0.04
CA HIS A 3 -50.58 -48.34 1.02
C HIS A 3 -49.08 -48.41 0.68
N ALA A 4 -48.61 -49.49 0.05
CA ALA A 4 -47.22 -49.62 -0.39
C ALA A 4 -46.83 -48.61 -1.51
N ARG A 5 -47.79 -48.26 -2.40
CA ARG A 5 -47.57 -47.29 -3.46
C ARG A 5 -47.50 -45.84 -2.93
N ILE A 6 -48.24 -45.54 -1.89
CA ILE A 6 -48.25 -44.21 -1.25
C ILE A 6 -46.93 -43.97 -0.49
N ILE A 7 -46.40 -44.98 0.20
CA ILE A 7 -45.14 -44.90 0.92
C ILE A 7 -43.95 -44.72 -0.04
N VAL A 8 -43.96 -45.40 -1.19
CA VAL A 8 -42.91 -45.23 -2.22
C VAL A 8 -42.98 -43.86 -2.87
N LEU A 9 -44.15 -43.28 -3.07
CA LEU A 9 -44.32 -41.94 -3.64
C LEU A 9 -43.85 -40.85 -2.65
N CYS A 10 -44.13 -41.03 -1.35
CA CYS A 10 -43.66 -40.10 -0.32
C CYS A 10 -42.13 -40.18 -0.11
N LEU A 11 -41.50 -41.36 -0.28
CA LEU A 11 -40.07 -41.54 -0.17
C LEU A 11 -39.34 -40.93 -1.39
N PHE A 12 -39.94 -40.91 -2.57
CA PHE A 12 -39.37 -40.30 -3.76
C PHE A 12 -39.48 -38.75 -3.79
N ALA A 13 -40.47 -38.18 -3.12
CA ALA A 13 -40.64 -36.74 -2.98
C ALA A 13 -39.63 -36.12 -2.00
N LEU A 14 -39.03 -36.94 -1.09
CA LEU A 14 -38.04 -36.44 -0.13
C LEU A 14 -36.61 -36.31 -0.73
N LEU A 15 -36.38 -36.80 -1.96
CA LEU A 15 -35.07 -36.74 -2.64
C LEU A 15 -34.87 -35.53 -3.54
N LEU A 16 -35.89 -34.67 -3.73
CA LEU A 16 -35.79 -33.39 -4.44
C LEU A 16 -35.48 -32.25 -3.47
N VAL A 17 -34.39 -32.36 -2.73
CA VAL A 17 -33.83 -31.17 -2.03
C VAL A 17 -33.15 -30.32 -3.10
N PRO A 18 -33.65 -29.13 -3.43
CA PRO A 18 -32.92 -28.24 -4.32
C PRO A 18 -31.56 -27.99 -3.68
N ALA A 19 -30.47 -28.29 -4.40
CA ALA A 19 -29.14 -27.89 -3.99
C ALA A 19 -29.14 -26.35 -3.94
N ALA A 20 -29.29 -25.82 -2.74
CA ALA A 20 -29.10 -24.40 -2.49
C ALA A 20 -27.63 -24.10 -2.88
N HIS A 21 -27.44 -23.38 -3.98
CA HIS A 21 -26.11 -22.87 -4.35
C HIS A 21 -25.78 -21.82 -3.30
N ALA A 22 -25.04 -22.21 -2.26
CA ALA A 22 -24.45 -21.28 -1.32
C ALA A 22 -23.46 -20.39 -2.09
N ALA A 23 -23.49 -19.10 -1.83
CA ALA A 23 -22.50 -18.19 -2.36
C ALA A 23 -21.10 -18.64 -1.86
N GLN A 24 -20.17 -18.83 -2.78
CA GLN A 24 -18.81 -19.21 -2.39
C GLN A 24 -18.03 -17.93 -2.06
N VAL A 25 -17.49 -17.86 -0.82
CA VAL A 25 -16.70 -16.73 -0.35
C VAL A 25 -15.24 -17.14 -0.21
N SER A 26 -14.34 -16.38 -0.80
CA SER A 26 -12.89 -16.54 -0.68
C SER A 26 -12.24 -15.23 -0.30
N ALA A 27 -11.14 -15.29 0.46
CA ALA A 27 -10.32 -14.15 0.79
C ALA A 27 -8.87 -14.42 0.38
N THR A 28 -8.21 -13.42 -0.16
CA THR A 28 -6.80 -13.47 -0.55
C THR A 28 -6.12 -12.14 -0.26
N LEU A 29 -4.82 -12.18 -0.02
CA LEU A 29 -3.97 -10.98 0.01
C LEU A 29 -3.27 -10.82 -1.34
N ASP A 30 -2.99 -9.59 -1.74
CA ASP A 30 -2.15 -9.29 -2.91
C ASP A 30 -0.70 -9.74 -2.66
N ARG A 31 -0.29 -9.82 -1.38
CA ARG A 31 1.01 -10.31 -0.93
C ARG A 31 0.91 -10.81 0.52
N ASP A 32 1.71 -11.77 0.88
CA ASP A 32 1.77 -12.38 2.23
C ASP A 32 2.94 -11.87 3.08
N HIS A 33 3.79 -11.00 2.50
CA HIS A 33 4.98 -10.41 3.11
C HIS A 33 5.09 -8.93 2.75
N VAL A 34 5.19 -8.07 3.78
CA VAL A 34 5.30 -6.60 3.62
C VAL A 34 6.24 -6.02 4.67
N GLN A 35 6.68 -4.78 4.47
CA GLN A 35 7.35 -4.00 5.51
C GLN A 35 6.34 -3.15 6.28
N LEU A 36 6.68 -2.83 7.53
CA LEU A 36 5.90 -1.88 8.32
C LEU A 36 5.86 -0.53 7.60
N GLY A 37 4.65 -0.04 7.32
CA GLY A 37 4.40 1.17 6.51
C GLY A 37 3.89 0.88 5.10
N ASP A 38 4.12 -0.33 4.57
CA ASP A 38 3.53 -0.75 3.30
C ASP A 38 2.02 -0.94 3.42
N THR A 39 1.33 -0.85 2.29
CA THR A 39 -0.09 -1.20 2.19
C THR A 39 -0.23 -2.58 1.56
N VAL A 40 -1.12 -3.40 2.12
CA VAL A 40 -1.52 -4.69 1.57
C VAL A 40 -3.02 -4.65 1.24
N THR A 41 -3.43 -5.29 0.14
CA THR A 41 -4.84 -5.34 -0.25
C THR A 41 -5.43 -6.70 0.10
N LEU A 42 -6.44 -6.69 0.96
CA LEU A 42 -7.30 -7.85 1.21
C LEU A 42 -8.42 -7.84 0.18
N ASN A 43 -8.47 -8.88 -0.65
CA ASN A 43 -9.52 -9.11 -1.64
C ASN A 43 -10.47 -10.19 -1.12
N ILE A 44 -11.76 -9.84 -0.97
CA ILE A 44 -12.82 -10.79 -0.61
C ILE A 44 -13.72 -10.96 -1.82
N ARG A 45 -13.75 -12.17 -2.38
CA ARG A 45 -14.55 -12.52 -3.56
C ARG A 45 -15.74 -13.37 -3.16
N VAL A 46 -16.91 -12.96 -3.63
CA VAL A 46 -18.17 -13.67 -3.47
C VAL A 46 -18.64 -14.11 -4.85
N GLU A 47 -18.72 -15.42 -5.09
CA GLU A 47 -19.21 -16.01 -6.33
C GLU A 47 -20.67 -16.44 -6.19
N GLY A 48 -21.45 -16.26 -7.25
CA GLY A 48 -22.87 -16.63 -7.27
C GLY A 48 -23.77 -15.72 -6.44
N ALA A 49 -23.32 -14.51 -6.11
CA ALA A 49 -24.15 -13.53 -5.41
C ALA A 49 -25.34 -13.13 -6.29
N THR A 50 -26.55 -13.45 -5.86
CA THR A 50 -27.82 -13.09 -6.54
C THR A 50 -28.49 -11.85 -5.96
N ALA A 51 -28.01 -11.36 -4.81
CA ALA A 51 -28.52 -10.20 -4.10
C ALA A 51 -27.40 -9.19 -3.83
N SER A 52 -27.76 -7.96 -3.43
CA SER A 52 -26.79 -6.97 -2.96
C SER A 52 -26.13 -7.48 -1.67
N VAL A 53 -24.84 -7.80 -1.75
CA VAL A 53 -24.02 -8.18 -0.61
C VAL A 53 -23.46 -6.91 0.00
N GLY A 54 -23.73 -6.69 1.28
CA GLY A 54 -23.15 -5.56 2.04
C GLY A 54 -21.65 -5.74 2.31
N MET A 55 -20.97 -4.62 2.56
CA MET A 55 -19.58 -4.60 3.00
C MET A 55 -19.43 -5.46 4.27
N PRO A 56 -18.39 -6.32 4.36
CA PRO A 56 -18.08 -7.07 5.57
C PRO A 56 -17.80 -6.15 6.77
N ASP A 57 -18.04 -6.65 7.98
CA ASP A 57 -17.60 -5.96 9.20
C ASP A 57 -16.07 -6.05 9.32
N LEU A 58 -15.44 -4.88 9.29
CA LEU A 58 -13.97 -4.73 9.32
C LEU A 58 -13.45 -4.37 10.72
N GLN A 59 -14.32 -4.31 11.74
CA GLN A 59 -13.93 -3.89 13.09
C GLN A 59 -12.82 -4.77 13.67
N ALA A 60 -12.87 -6.07 13.40
CA ALA A 60 -11.86 -7.02 13.87
C ALA A 60 -10.46 -6.79 13.29
N LEU A 61 -10.33 -6.08 12.16
CA LEU A 61 -9.05 -5.75 11.53
C LEU A 61 -8.38 -4.53 12.18
N GLN A 62 -9.14 -3.65 12.83
CA GLN A 62 -8.64 -2.35 13.32
C GLN A 62 -7.66 -2.50 14.50
N GLN A 63 -7.55 -3.67 15.11
CA GLN A 63 -6.59 -3.94 16.16
C GLN A 63 -5.16 -3.93 15.63
N ASP A 64 -4.93 -4.55 14.47
CA ASP A 64 -3.61 -4.78 13.89
C ASP A 64 -3.38 -3.97 12.60
N PHE A 65 -4.44 -3.38 12.04
CA PHE A 65 -4.39 -2.67 10.76
C PHE A 65 -5.14 -1.34 10.79
N SER A 66 -4.58 -0.36 10.09
CA SER A 66 -5.31 0.85 9.67
C SER A 66 -5.97 0.60 8.32
N ILE A 67 -7.29 0.82 8.22
CA ILE A 67 -8.03 0.71 6.96
C ILE A 67 -7.91 2.04 6.21
N LEU A 68 -7.24 2.02 5.07
CA LEU A 68 -6.98 3.21 4.26
C LEU A 68 -8.09 3.51 3.25
N GLY A 69 -8.80 2.46 2.82
CA GLY A 69 -9.88 2.59 1.87
C GLY A 69 -10.51 1.25 1.54
N THR A 70 -11.69 1.32 0.93
CA THR A 70 -12.42 0.14 0.46
C THR A 70 -12.92 0.38 -0.96
N SER A 71 -12.92 -0.66 -1.77
CA SER A 71 -13.48 -0.66 -3.12
C SER A 71 -14.41 -1.85 -3.31
N GLN A 72 -15.35 -1.73 -4.23
CA GLN A 72 -16.26 -2.81 -4.58
C GLN A 72 -16.35 -2.90 -6.10
N ASN A 73 -16.11 -4.09 -6.62
CA ASN A 73 -16.20 -4.37 -8.06
C ASN A 73 -17.11 -5.57 -8.30
N SER A 74 -18.06 -5.43 -9.20
CA SER A 74 -18.94 -6.52 -9.61
C SER A 74 -18.67 -6.90 -11.06
N SER A 75 -18.61 -8.19 -11.33
CA SER A 75 -18.41 -8.74 -12.67
C SER A 75 -19.49 -9.77 -12.97
N LEU A 76 -20.05 -9.70 -14.17
CA LEU A 76 -20.96 -10.70 -14.72
C LEU A 76 -20.27 -11.32 -15.95
N SER A 77 -20.06 -12.63 -15.91
CA SER A 77 -19.52 -13.40 -17.02
C SER A 77 -20.60 -14.36 -17.54
N VAL A 78 -20.73 -14.47 -18.85
CA VAL A 78 -21.61 -15.44 -19.50
C VAL A 78 -20.75 -16.35 -20.37
N ASP A 79 -20.65 -17.61 -19.96
CA ASP A 79 -19.93 -18.65 -20.71
C ASP A 79 -20.87 -19.80 -21.05
N ASN A 80 -20.95 -20.15 -22.33
CA ASN A 80 -21.83 -21.21 -22.84
C ASN A 80 -23.29 -21.13 -22.35
N GLY A 81 -23.82 -19.90 -22.22
CA GLY A 81 -25.19 -19.66 -21.74
C GLY A 81 -25.36 -19.73 -20.22
N LYS A 82 -24.31 -20.00 -19.47
CA LYS A 82 -24.30 -19.98 -18.01
C LYS A 82 -23.77 -18.61 -17.53
N ALA A 83 -24.62 -17.84 -16.87
CA ALA A 83 -24.24 -16.57 -16.25
C ALA A 83 -23.63 -16.83 -14.87
N THR A 84 -22.44 -16.28 -14.63
CA THR A 84 -21.76 -16.31 -13.32
C THR A 84 -21.52 -14.87 -12.87
N SER A 85 -22.05 -14.52 -11.71
CA SER A 85 -21.81 -13.23 -11.08
C SER A 85 -20.73 -13.36 -10.02
N SER A 86 -19.83 -12.41 -9.94
CA SER A 86 -18.87 -12.30 -8.86
C SER A 86 -18.79 -10.86 -8.34
N LEU A 87 -18.66 -10.73 -7.02
CA LEU A 87 -18.48 -9.47 -6.34
C LEU A 87 -17.17 -9.52 -5.57
N THR A 88 -16.31 -8.53 -5.76
CA THR A 88 -15.01 -8.44 -5.06
C THR A 88 -14.97 -7.16 -4.24
N PHE A 89 -14.69 -7.30 -2.96
CA PHE A 89 -14.35 -6.21 -2.06
C PHE A 89 -12.84 -6.12 -1.96
N GLY A 90 -12.26 -4.98 -2.29
CA GLY A 90 -10.85 -4.65 -2.07
C GLY A 90 -10.72 -3.75 -0.85
N ILE A 91 -9.92 -4.14 0.13
CA ILE A 91 -9.73 -3.43 1.39
C ILE A 91 -8.23 -3.14 1.53
N ALA A 92 -7.86 -1.86 1.45
CA ALA A 92 -6.48 -1.43 1.62
C ALA A 92 -6.15 -1.35 3.11
N LEU A 93 -5.21 -2.19 3.56
CA LEU A 93 -4.78 -2.34 4.94
C LEU A 93 -3.34 -1.90 5.10
N ARG A 94 -3.05 -1.12 6.16
CA ARG A 94 -1.69 -0.80 6.59
C ARG A 94 -1.45 -1.42 7.96
N PRO A 95 -0.45 -2.32 8.10
CA PRO A 95 -0.08 -2.89 9.39
C PRO A 95 0.34 -1.81 10.40
N LEU A 96 -0.07 -1.95 11.65
CA LEU A 96 0.27 -1.02 12.75
C LEU A 96 1.57 -1.41 13.47
N HIS A 97 1.97 -2.68 13.38
CA HIS A 97 3.21 -3.18 13.99
C HIS A 97 3.81 -4.32 13.17
N ALA A 98 5.10 -4.59 13.38
CA ALA A 98 5.83 -5.68 12.75
C ALA A 98 5.52 -7.02 13.45
N GLY A 99 5.72 -8.13 12.74
CA GLY A 99 5.51 -9.48 13.21
C GLY A 99 4.59 -10.28 12.29
N SER A 100 4.19 -11.45 12.73
CA SER A 100 3.20 -12.26 12.03
C SER A 100 1.79 -11.83 12.47
N LEU A 101 1.08 -11.13 11.58
CA LEU A 101 -0.27 -10.64 11.81
C LEU A 101 -1.29 -11.63 11.23
N GLN A 102 -2.45 -11.71 11.89
CA GLN A 102 -3.55 -12.57 11.47
C GLN A 102 -4.72 -11.71 10.98
N ILE A 103 -5.20 -12.00 9.78
CA ILE A 103 -6.49 -11.51 9.31
C ILE A 103 -7.52 -12.56 9.72
N PRO A 104 -8.42 -12.22 10.64
CA PRO A 104 -9.41 -13.18 11.14
C PRO A 104 -10.41 -13.56 10.05
N SER A 105 -11.14 -14.63 10.30
CA SER A 105 -12.28 -15.03 9.48
C SER A 105 -13.35 -13.94 9.50
N LEU A 106 -13.70 -13.39 8.34
CA LEU A 106 -14.73 -12.35 8.17
C LEU A 106 -16.02 -12.96 7.66
N GLN A 107 -17.15 -12.43 8.13
CA GLN A 107 -18.46 -12.87 7.68
C GLN A 107 -18.94 -12.02 6.51
N VAL A 108 -19.26 -12.65 5.39
CA VAL A 108 -19.73 -12.01 4.15
C VAL A 108 -20.78 -12.89 3.49
N ALA A 109 -21.92 -12.33 3.11
CA ALA A 109 -23.02 -13.04 2.45
C ALA A 109 -23.52 -14.29 3.21
N GLY A 110 -23.41 -14.30 4.53
CA GLY A 110 -23.79 -15.46 5.37
C GLY A 110 -22.72 -16.54 5.54
N GLU A 111 -21.64 -16.46 4.77
CA GLU A 111 -20.48 -17.36 4.80
C GLU A 111 -19.27 -16.72 5.50
N ARG A 112 -18.26 -17.51 5.82
CA ARG A 112 -17.03 -17.07 6.46
C ARG A 112 -15.82 -17.27 5.58
N THR A 113 -14.93 -16.27 5.53
CA THR A 113 -13.64 -16.42 4.87
C THR A 113 -12.70 -17.29 5.71
N ALA A 114 -11.73 -17.93 5.05
CA ALA A 114 -10.60 -18.51 5.76
C ALA A 114 -9.75 -17.40 6.40
N PRO A 115 -9.13 -17.65 7.57
CA PRO A 115 -8.17 -16.73 8.14
C PRO A 115 -6.90 -16.70 7.27
N LEU A 116 -6.23 -15.54 7.21
CA LEU A 116 -5.00 -15.35 6.44
C LEU A 116 -3.89 -14.85 7.36
N SER A 117 -2.65 -15.18 7.02
CA SER A 117 -1.45 -14.71 7.72
C SER A 117 -0.72 -13.70 6.86
N LEU A 118 -0.22 -12.63 7.48
CA LEU A 118 0.62 -11.62 6.87
C LEU A 118 1.91 -11.48 7.68
N GLN A 119 3.04 -11.68 7.04
CA GLN A 119 4.33 -11.40 7.66
C GLN A 119 4.69 -9.93 7.44
N VAL A 120 4.91 -9.21 8.53
CA VAL A 120 5.29 -7.79 8.52
C VAL A 120 6.69 -7.63 9.08
N ASP A 121 7.63 -7.27 8.25
CA ASP A 121 8.99 -6.95 8.71
C ASP A 121 9.00 -5.59 9.39
N ALA A 122 9.86 -5.45 10.40
CA ALA A 122 10.17 -4.15 10.97
C ALA A 122 10.70 -3.24 9.86
N GLN A 123 10.32 -1.98 9.88
CA GLN A 123 10.79 -0.99 8.91
C GLN A 123 12.34 -1.05 8.87
N GLY A 124 12.88 -1.58 7.79
CA GLY A 124 14.33 -1.80 7.64
C GLY A 124 15.05 -0.47 7.62
N SER A 125 16.17 -0.42 8.35
CA SER A 125 17.16 0.65 8.22
C SER A 125 17.57 0.78 6.75
N VAL A 126 17.72 2.03 6.31
CA VAL A 126 18.22 2.47 4.99
C VAL A 126 19.25 1.47 4.43
N GLY A 127 18.92 0.76 3.33
CA GLY A 127 19.97 0.12 2.58
C GLY A 127 19.72 -1.19 1.88
N SER A 128 18.57 -1.83 1.99
CA SER A 128 18.34 -3.06 1.21
C SER A 128 16.97 -3.03 0.54
N ALA A 129 16.93 -2.36 -0.61
CA ALA A 129 15.93 -2.68 -1.60
C ALA A 129 16.10 -4.16 -1.96
N ALA A 130 15.14 -5.01 -1.57
CA ALA A 130 15.16 -6.40 -2.00
C ALA A 130 15.18 -6.42 -3.54
N PRO A 131 16.13 -7.12 -4.18
CA PRO A 131 16.30 -7.10 -5.63
C PRO A 131 15.11 -7.66 -6.42
N ASP A 132 14.04 -8.08 -5.75
CA ASP A 132 12.94 -8.83 -6.32
C ASP A 132 11.58 -8.08 -6.29
N ARG A 133 11.55 -6.82 -5.89
CA ARG A 133 10.31 -6.04 -5.84
C ARG A 133 10.07 -5.29 -7.14
N ASP A 134 8.85 -5.37 -7.66
CA ASP A 134 8.44 -4.62 -8.86
C ASP A 134 8.34 -3.12 -8.61
N VAL A 135 7.95 -2.72 -7.40
CA VAL A 135 7.82 -1.32 -6.98
C VAL A 135 8.37 -1.16 -5.57
N PHE A 136 9.24 -0.17 -5.37
CA PHE A 136 9.76 0.20 -4.04
C PHE A 136 10.17 1.67 -4.01
N MET A 137 10.38 2.19 -2.80
CA MET A 137 10.80 3.58 -2.58
C MET A 137 12.05 3.65 -1.71
N GLU A 138 12.83 4.70 -1.96
CA GLU A 138 13.96 5.12 -1.12
C GLU A 138 13.81 6.60 -0.76
N ALA A 139 14.23 6.97 0.45
CA ALA A 139 14.34 8.34 0.87
C ALA A 139 15.69 8.60 1.54
N THR A 140 16.29 9.74 1.24
CA THR A 140 17.57 10.16 1.82
C THR A 140 17.51 11.63 2.19
N ALA A 141 18.20 12.01 3.26
CA ALA A 141 18.41 13.41 3.62
C ALA A 141 19.89 13.68 3.81
N GLU A 142 20.39 14.75 3.22
CA GLU A 142 21.78 15.17 3.28
C GLU A 142 21.89 16.67 3.56
N PRO A 143 22.86 17.07 4.42
CA PRO A 143 23.77 16.23 5.20
C PRO A 143 23.07 15.49 6.34
N GLN A 144 23.69 14.49 6.94
CA GLN A 144 23.15 13.77 8.12
C GLN A 144 23.18 14.62 9.40
N ARG A 145 23.96 15.70 9.41
CA ARG A 145 24.10 16.65 10.51
C ARG A 145 24.26 18.07 9.98
N GLY A 146 23.57 19.03 10.58
CA GLY A 146 23.66 20.44 10.25
C GLY A 146 23.02 21.30 11.31
N TYR A 147 22.70 22.55 11.02
CA TYR A 147 22.22 23.53 11.98
C TYR A 147 20.77 23.90 11.76
N VAL A 148 20.13 24.45 12.78
CA VAL A 148 18.81 25.08 12.66
C VAL A 148 18.84 26.16 11.56
N GLY A 149 17.88 26.14 10.66
CA GLY A 149 17.78 27.07 9.52
C GLY A 149 18.67 26.69 8.33
N GLU A 150 19.55 25.68 8.45
CA GLU A 150 20.32 25.16 7.30
C GLU A 150 19.39 24.35 6.37
N GLN A 151 19.61 24.50 5.07
CA GLN A 151 18.89 23.70 4.09
C GLN A 151 19.53 22.32 3.95
N PHE A 152 18.72 21.30 4.19
CA PHE A 152 19.04 19.90 3.89
C PHE A 152 18.38 19.51 2.55
N SER A 153 19.05 18.66 1.78
CA SER A 153 18.45 18.04 0.61
C SER A 153 17.73 16.77 1.03
N TYR A 154 16.40 16.73 0.87
CA TYR A 154 15.62 15.51 1.06
C TYR A 154 15.17 15.00 -0.30
N VAL A 155 15.51 13.74 -0.61
CA VAL A 155 15.26 13.14 -1.92
C VAL A 155 14.45 11.87 -1.73
N VAL A 156 13.34 11.77 -2.43
CA VAL A 156 12.47 10.60 -2.50
C VAL A 156 12.57 10.01 -3.90
N LYS A 157 12.80 8.70 -3.99
CA LYS A 157 12.89 7.95 -5.25
C LYS A 157 11.88 6.81 -5.24
N LEU A 158 11.06 6.76 -6.27
CA LEU A 158 10.18 5.64 -6.59
C LEU A 158 10.83 4.82 -7.69
N PHE A 159 11.04 3.54 -7.45
CA PHE A 159 11.54 2.57 -8.42
C PHE A 159 10.39 1.66 -8.84
N TYR A 160 10.24 1.42 -10.14
CA TYR A 160 9.23 0.50 -10.66
C TYR A 160 9.76 -0.22 -11.91
N ALA A 161 9.51 -1.55 -12.01
CA ALA A 161 10.01 -2.43 -13.07
C ALA A 161 8.91 -2.72 -14.09
N GLY A 162 7.92 -2.06 -14.30
CA GLY A 162 6.83 -2.26 -15.26
C GLY A 162 6.19 -0.95 -15.65
N ASN A 163 4.99 -1.00 -16.17
CA ASN A 163 4.26 0.18 -16.57
C ASN A 163 3.29 0.60 -15.45
N LEU A 164 3.50 1.79 -14.88
CA LEU A 164 2.51 2.43 -14.02
C LEU A 164 1.49 3.14 -14.91
N SER A 165 0.21 2.86 -14.71
CA SER A 165 -0.88 3.56 -15.39
C SER A 165 -1.29 4.85 -14.68
N GLY A 166 -0.82 5.04 -13.43
CA GLY A 166 -1.05 6.23 -12.61
C GLY A 166 -0.60 6.01 -11.19
N GLY A 167 -0.57 7.09 -10.41
CA GLY A 167 -0.23 7.02 -9.00
C GLY A 167 0.14 8.37 -8.40
N SER A 168 0.28 8.39 -7.08
CA SER A 168 0.65 9.57 -6.29
C SER A 168 1.72 9.21 -5.27
N ILE A 169 2.74 10.04 -5.19
CA ILE A 169 3.71 10.03 -4.09
C ILE A 169 3.22 11.02 -3.04
N ASP A 170 3.00 10.52 -1.84
CA ASP A 170 2.66 11.30 -0.67
C ASP A 170 3.89 11.44 0.23
N VAL A 171 4.25 12.68 0.55
CA VAL A 171 5.34 13.01 1.47
C VAL A 171 4.73 13.76 2.64
N PRO A 172 4.71 13.15 3.83
CA PRO A 172 4.08 13.74 5.01
C PRO A 172 4.78 15.02 5.47
N ASP A 173 4.03 15.89 6.12
CA ASP A 173 4.60 17.06 6.80
C ASP A 173 5.61 16.64 7.87
N VAL A 174 6.72 17.36 7.93
CA VAL A 174 7.80 17.13 8.91
C VAL A 174 7.62 18.08 10.09
N ARG A 175 7.29 17.52 11.25
CA ARG A 175 7.12 18.32 12.46
C ARG A 175 8.44 18.99 12.85
N GLY A 176 8.45 20.31 12.98
CA GLY A 176 9.63 21.09 13.36
C GLY A 176 10.57 21.43 12.21
N ALA A 177 10.14 21.26 10.97
CA ALA A 177 10.85 21.70 9.78
C ALA A 177 9.88 22.20 8.70
N ALA A 178 10.35 23.06 7.83
CA ALA A 178 9.67 23.41 6.59
C ALA A 178 10.17 22.48 5.48
N LEU A 179 9.24 21.95 4.68
CA LEU A 179 9.53 21.10 3.53
C LEU A 179 9.02 21.80 2.26
N GLN A 180 9.90 22.06 1.30
CA GLN A 180 9.57 22.75 0.06
C GLN A 180 10.04 21.94 -1.16
N PRO A 181 9.18 21.65 -2.14
CA PRO A 181 9.59 20.95 -3.34
C PRO A 181 10.60 21.76 -4.15
N LEU A 182 11.62 21.10 -4.70
CA LEU A 182 12.68 21.68 -5.53
C LEU A 182 12.54 21.22 -6.98
N GLY A 183 12.01 22.08 -7.81
CA GLY A 183 11.88 21.82 -9.24
C GLY A 183 10.77 20.82 -9.57
N LYS A 184 10.93 20.15 -10.73
CA LYS A 184 10.01 19.10 -11.22
C LYS A 184 10.59 17.73 -10.92
N ASP A 185 9.72 16.71 -10.91
CA ASP A 185 10.13 15.32 -10.82
C ASP A 185 11.09 14.97 -11.97
N ILE A 186 12.13 14.16 -11.66
CA ILE A 186 13.14 13.72 -12.61
C ILE A 186 12.94 12.24 -12.86
N GLY A 187 12.68 11.87 -14.13
CA GLY A 187 12.56 10.48 -14.55
C GLY A 187 13.84 10.00 -15.20
N TYR A 188 14.31 8.78 -14.84
CA TYR A 188 15.45 8.11 -15.47
C TYR A 188 15.37 6.60 -15.27
N ASP A 189 16.20 5.86 -16.02
CA ASP A 189 16.30 4.41 -15.91
C ASP A 189 17.56 4.01 -15.13
N THR A 190 17.48 2.90 -14.38
CA THR A 190 18.61 2.35 -13.64
C THR A 190 18.53 0.82 -13.59
N GLN A 191 19.62 0.20 -13.14
CA GLN A 191 19.67 -1.23 -12.86
C GLN A 191 20.03 -1.48 -11.40
N ARG A 192 19.26 -2.37 -10.74
CA ARG A 192 19.50 -2.84 -9.39
C ARG A 192 19.39 -4.36 -9.35
N GLY A 193 20.38 -5.05 -8.84
CA GLY A 193 20.37 -6.52 -8.75
C GLY A 193 20.20 -7.24 -10.08
N GLY A 194 20.66 -6.64 -11.19
CA GLY A 194 20.49 -7.20 -12.55
C GLY A 194 19.13 -6.92 -13.21
N ARG A 195 18.22 -6.21 -12.50
CA ARG A 195 16.90 -5.84 -13.01
C ARG A 195 16.85 -4.35 -13.36
N SER A 196 16.18 -4.02 -14.45
CA SER A 196 15.96 -2.64 -14.89
C SER A 196 14.75 -2.03 -14.19
N TYR A 197 14.90 -0.77 -13.76
CA TYR A 197 13.85 0.02 -13.13
C TYR A 197 13.75 1.39 -13.76
N HIS A 198 12.54 1.88 -13.91
CA HIS A 198 12.26 3.28 -14.08
C HIS A 198 12.29 3.95 -12.71
N VAL A 199 12.89 5.13 -12.62
CA VAL A 199 12.98 5.89 -11.36
C VAL A 199 12.29 7.23 -11.54
N LEU A 200 11.43 7.57 -10.58
CA LEU A 200 10.89 8.91 -10.42
C LEU A 200 11.50 9.52 -9.16
N GLU A 201 12.31 10.55 -9.33
CA GLU A 201 13.01 11.24 -8.24
C GLU A 201 12.36 12.60 -7.98
N ARG A 202 12.00 12.83 -6.73
CA ARG A 202 11.45 14.09 -6.23
C ARG A 202 12.34 14.67 -5.15
N ARG A 203 12.67 15.95 -5.27
CA ARG A 203 13.61 16.65 -4.39
C ARG A 203 12.90 17.70 -3.57
N TYR A 204 13.36 17.88 -2.33
CA TYR A 204 12.84 18.86 -1.40
C TYR A 204 13.98 19.59 -0.70
N ALA A 205 13.78 20.88 -0.42
CA ALA A 205 14.52 21.61 0.61
C ALA A 205 13.84 21.35 1.95
N LEU A 206 14.55 20.75 2.87
CA LEU A 206 14.14 20.54 4.26
C LEU A 206 14.89 21.56 5.12
N ILE A 207 14.16 22.44 5.83
CA ILE A 207 14.72 23.51 6.65
C ILE A 207 14.26 23.31 8.10
N PRO A 208 15.10 22.71 8.96
CA PRO A 208 14.78 22.52 10.38
C PRO A 208 14.62 23.84 11.13
N GLN A 209 13.59 23.92 11.97
CA GLN A 209 13.27 25.09 12.80
C GLN A 209 13.69 24.90 14.26
N GLN A 210 14.03 23.68 14.67
CA GLN A 210 14.40 23.35 16.04
C GLN A 210 15.63 22.44 16.06
N ALA A 211 16.46 22.60 17.09
CA ALA A 211 17.60 21.73 17.33
C ALA A 211 17.15 20.41 17.95
N GLY A 212 17.90 19.34 17.68
CA GLY A 212 17.67 17.99 18.17
C GLY A 212 17.63 16.96 17.03
N ARG A 213 17.24 15.75 17.37
CA ARG A 213 16.99 14.71 16.37
C ARG A 213 15.68 15.00 15.66
N LEU A 214 15.76 15.24 14.37
CA LEU A 214 14.60 15.43 13.50
C LEU A 214 14.30 14.15 12.73
N GLU A 215 13.11 13.62 12.93
CA GLU A 215 12.63 12.44 12.24
C GLU A 215 11.69 12.85 11.10
N ILE A 216 12.05 12.43 9.88
CA ILE A 216 11.29 12.65 8.66
C ILE A 216 10.44 11.39 8.45
N PRO A 217 9.11 11.47 8.49
CA PRO A 217 8.25 10.31 8.33
C PRO A 217 8.43 9.65 6.95
N ALA A 218 8.02 8.40 6.87
CA ALA A 218 8.07 7.63 5.64
C ALA A 218 7.22 8.27 4.53
N ALA A 219 7.81 8.50 3.37
CA ALA A 219 7.06 8.81 2.15
C ALA A 219 6.40 7.54 1.61
N SER A 220 5.22 7.67 1.01
CA SER A 220 4.47 6.55 0.47
C SER A 220 4.05 6.80 -0.98
N PHE A 221 3.86 5.71 -1.72
CA PHE A 221 3.32 5.69 -3.07
C PHE A 221 2.10 4.78 -3.12
N GLN A 222 1.07 5.24 -3.79
CA GLN A 222 -0.10 4.44 -4.16
C GLN A 222 -0.39 4.67 -5.64
N GLY A 223 -0.63 3.60 -6.38
CA GLY A 223 -0.86 3.68 -7.81
C GLY A 223 -1.41 2.39 -8.40
N SER A 224 -1.46 2.35 -9.71
CA SER A 224 -1.90 1.20 -10.48
C SER A 224 -0.85 0.81 -11.50
N ALA A 225 -0.57 -0.48 -11.62
CA ALA A 225 0.34 -1.05 -12.60
C ALA A 225 -0.43 -1.94 -13.58
N VAL A 226 0.01 -1.95 -14.83
CA VAL A 226 -0.46 -2.89 -15.83
C VAL A 226 0.42 -4.12 -15.78
N ASP A 227 -0.16 -5.29 -15.53
CA ASP A 227 0.54 -6.57 -15.65
C ASP A 227 0.50 -7.02 -17.12
N PRO A 228 1.62 -7.03 -17.84
CA PRO A 228 1.64 -7.42 -19.24
C PRO A 228 1.36 -8.91 -19.47
N TYR A 229 1.40 -9.72 -18.41
CA TYR A 229 1.12 -11.17 -18.47
C TYR A 229 -0.30 -11.54 -18.03
N ASP A 230 -1.07 -10.58 -17.51
CA ASP A 230 -2.48 -10.80 -17.17
C ASP A 230 -3.34 -10.65 -18.44
N PRO A 231 -4.07 -11.69 -18.88
CA PRO A 231 -5.01 -11.59 -20.01
C PRO A 231 -6.06 -10.47 -19.84
N GLY A 232 -6.40 -10.12 -18.58
CA GLY A 232 -7.28 -9.01 -18.27
C GLY A 232 -6.70 -7.63 -18.56
N SER A 233 -5.36 -7.50 -18.61
CA SER A 233 -4.67 -6.22 -18.89
C SER A 233 -4.95 -5.71 -20.30
N PHE A 234 -5.21 -6.60 -21.26
CA PHE A 234 -5.62 -6.23 -22.61
C PHE A 234 -6.94 -5.44 -22.64
N PHE A 235 -7.80 -5.62 -21.63
CA PHE A 235 -9.06 -4.88 -21.43
C PHE A 235 -8.95 -3.74 -20.42
N GLY A 236 -7.72 -3.30 -20.08
CA GLY A 236 -7.48 -2.21 -19.14
C GLY A 236 -7.52 -2.61 -17.65
N ALA A 237 -7.43 -3.90 -17.34
CA ALA A 237 -7.26 -4.33 -15.96
C ALA A 237 -5.93 -3.85 -15.40
N THR A 238 -5.96 -3.26 -14.22
CA THR A 238 -4.78 -2.75 -13.51
C THR A 238 -4.76 -3.33 -12.10
N ASN A 239 -3.56 -3.63 -11.60
CA ASN A 239 -3.34 -4.04 -10.22
C ASN A 239 -2.94 -2.84 -9.37
N ASN A 240 -3.54 -2.70 -8.19
CA ASN A 240 -3.11 -1.69 -7.24
C ASN A 240 -1.72 -2.03 -6.71
N VAL A 241 -0.85 -1.05 -6.74
CA VAL A 241 0.52 -1.17 -6.23
C VAL A 241 0.79 -0.07 -5.21
N SER A 242 1.52 -0.41 -4.17
CA SER A 242 1.93 0.54 -3.13
C SER A 242 3.37 0.29 -2.71
N ALA A 243 4.04 1.34 -2.28
CA ALA A 243 5.37 1.27 -1.72
C ALA A 243 5.56 2.35 -0.66
N SER A 244 6.50 2.14 0.25
CA SER A 244 6.85 3.11 1.28
C SER A 244 8.38 3.18 1.40
N ALA A 245 8.92 4.40 1.56
CA ALA A 245 10.31 4.59 1.93
C ALA A 245 10.48 4.41 3.45
N ALA A 246 11.69 4.11 3.90
CA ALA A 246 11.99 4.17 5.32
C ALA A 246 11.94 5.62 5.83
N SER A 247 11.60 5.83 7.11
CA SER A 247 11.79 7.12 7.78
C SER A 247 13.28 7.48 7.81
N VAL A 248 13.57 8.78 7.75
CA VAL A 248 14.95 9.28 7.76
C VAL A 248 15.14 10.18 8.97
N ALA A 249 16.22 10.02 9.71
CA ALA A 249 16.55 10.87 10.83
C ALA A 249 17.83 11.67 10.55
N ILE A 250 17.83 12.95 10.95
CA ILE A 250 18.99 13.83 10.88
C ILE A 250 19.22 14.50 12.24
N GLU A 251 20.48 14.90 12.49
CA GLU A 251 20.87 15.60 13.70
C GLU A 251 20.98 17.11 13.43
N VAL A 252 20.15 17.90 14.10
CA VAL A 252 20.09 19.35 13.95
C VAL A 252 20.72 20.01 15.15
N GLN A 253 21.77 20.79 14.94
CA GLN A 253 22.49 21.53 15.97
C GLN A 253 21.89 22.94 16.15
N ALA A 254 21.88 23.42 17.37
CA ALA A 254 21.62 24.84 17.63
C ALA A 254 22.75 25.70 17.08
N ALA A 255 22.47 26.99 16.87
CA ALA A 255 23.52 27.96 16.56
C ALA A 255 24.64 27.89 17.61
N PRO A 256 25.93 28.00 17.22
CA PRO A 256 27.04 27.95 18.16
C PRO A 256 26.91 28.99 19.27
N ALA A 257 27.16 28.63 20.53
CA ALA A 257 26.97 29.50 21.69
C ALA A 257 27.74 30.82 21.61
N HIS A 258 28.91 30.85 20.95
CA HIS A 258 29.72 32.05 20.76
C HIS A 258 29.11 33.06 19.76
N TRP A 259 28.05 32.67 19.01
CA TRP A 259 27.35 33.55 18.07
C TRP A 259 26.53 34.62 18.81
N GLY A 260 26.02 34.32 20.01
CA GLY A 260 25.21 35.21 20.83
C GLY A 260 23.84 35.51 20.19
N ASN A 261 23.35 36.73 20.36
CA ASN A 261 22.04 37.19 19.85
C ASN A 261 22.07 37.77 18.43
N LYS A 262 23.15 37.56 17.68
CA LYS A 262 23.24 38.01 16.30
C LYS A 262 22.36 37.13 15.40
N ALA A 263 21.90 37.72 14.27
CA ALA A 263 21.18 36.93 13.26
C ALA A 263 22.03 35.74 12.80
N TRP A 264 21.49 34.54 12.94
CA TRP A 264 22.12 33.29 12.54
C TRP A 264 21.82 32.99 11.08
N LEU A 265 22.86 32.82 10.27
CA LEU A 265 22.73 32.40 8.86
C LEU A 265 23.62 31.18 8.66
N PRO A 266 23.05 29.96 8.69
CA PRO A 266 23.80 28.73 8.44
C PRO A 266 24.06 28.56 6.94
N ALA A 267 25.11 29.18 6.43
CA ALA A 267 25.53 29.06 5.04
C ALA A 267 26.90 28.41 4.95
N ARG A 268 27.08 27.47 4.04
CA ARG A 268 28.40 26.86 3.75
C ARG A 268 29.29 27.75 2.90
N ALA A 269 28.68 28.60 2.09
CA ALA A 269 29.34 29.61 1.29
C ALA A 269 28.41 30.82 1.12
N LEU A 270 28.96 32.00 1.23
CA LEU A 270 28.24 33.25 0.96
C LEU A 270 29.07 34.08 -0.04
N SER A 271 28.44 34.48 -1.15
CA SER A 271 29.01 35.43 -2.11
C SER A 271 28.15 36.67 -2.12
N LEU A 272 28.78 37.83 -1.90
CA LEU A 272 28.16 39.15 -2.00
C LEU A 272 28.76 39.88 -3.20
N THR A 273 27.92 40.23 -4.16
CA THR A 273 28.28 41.12 -5.29
C THR A 273 27.56 42.43 -5.10
N ILE A 274 28.31 43.52 -5.12
CA ILE A 274 27.76 44.88 -5.09
C ILE A 274 27.87 45.39 -6.52
N ASP A 275 26.74 45.71 -7.14
CA ASP A 275 26.65 46.38 -8.45
C ASP A 275 26.68 47.87 -8.29
#